data_7271000a4c65a6dac79cad061f8dfa7f
#
_entry.id   7271000a4c65a6dac79cad061f8dfa7f
#
_cell.length_a   1.000
_cell.length_b   1.000
_cell.length_c   1.000
_cell.angle_alpha   90.00
_cell.angle_beta   90.00
_cell.angle_gamma   90.00
#
_symmetry.space_group_name_H-M   'P 1'
#
loop_
_entity.id
_entity.type
_entity.pdbx_description
1 polymer ?
#
loop_
_entity_poly.entity_id
_entity_poly.type
_entity_poly.pdbx_seq_one_letter_code
_entity_poly.pdbx_strand_id
1 'polypeptide(L)'
;DIFEACIERLKISFDNLVIGDPNDPSTQLGPLISENSYKEMQASLSNAKDAGALIIGGERLDIESPSDFYVKPAICIVDEIIEEMKEETFAPILYIKKYKTLGEAINYQNDVNQGLSSAIFTNDIRESEFFLSAEGSDCGIANVNIGTSGAEIGGAFGGEKDTGGGRESGSDAWKAYMRRVTATVNFGSDLPLAQ
;
A
#
# COMPACT_ATOMS: atom_id res chain seq x y z
N ASP A 1 -17.48 -12.51 8.81
CA ASP A 1 -18.88 -12.60 8.33
C ASP A 1 -19.29 -11.47 7.38
N ILE A 2 -18.39 -10.51 7.11
CA ILE A 2 -18.68 -9.42 6.15
C ILE A 2 -18.13 -9.70 4.75
N PHE A 3 -17.41 -10.79 4.55
CA PHE A 3 -16.63 -11.08 3.33
C PHE A 3 -17.48 -11.04 2.06
N GLU A 4 -18.58 -11.80 2.00
CA GLU A 4 -19.44 -11.85 0.82
C GLU A 4 -20.07 -10.49 0.52
N ALA A 5 -20.55 -9.80 1.58
CA ALA A 5 -21.13 -8.46 1.44
C ALA A 5 -20.08 -7.43 0.98
N CYS A 6 -18.83 -7.57 1.41
CA CYS A 6 -17.73 -6.71 0.98
C CYS A 6 -17.43 -6.93 -0.52
N ILE A 7 -17.35 -8.17 -0.96
CA ILE A 7 -17.10 -8.50 -2.39
C ILE A 7 -18.21 -7.95 -3.28
N GLU A 8 -19.47 -8.14 -2.91
CA GLU A 8 -20.59 -7.62 -3.70
C GLU A 8 -20.56 -6.08 -3.81
N ARG A 9 -20.22 -5.39 -2.71
CA ARG A 9 -20.07 -3.92 -2.74
C ARG A 9 -18.89 -3.48 -3.59
N LEU A 10 -17.76 -4.20 -3.53
CA LEU A 10 -16.58 -3.91 -4.34
C LEU A 10 -16.86 -4.10 -5.82
N LYS A 11 -17.55 -5.17 -6.22
CA LYS A 11 -17.99 -5.38 -7.61
C LYS A 11 -18.80 -4.19 -8.12
N ILE A 12 -19.84 -3.81 -7.36
CA ILE A 12 -20.68 -2.66 -7.70
C ILE A 12 -19.84 -1.38 -7.83
N SER A 13 -18.90 -1.16 -6.91
CA SER A 13 -18.03 0.03 -6.93
C SER A 13 -17.13 0.03 -8.14
N PHE A 14 -16.53 -1.11 -8.50
CA PHE A 14 -15.64 -1.24 -9.65
C PHE A 14 -16.38 -1.12 -10.99
N ASP A 15 -17.59 -1.68 -11.08
CA ASP A 15 -18.44 -1.55 -12.27
C ASP A 15 -18.93 -0.11 -12.52
N ASN A 16 -19.02 0.70 -11.47
CA ASN A 16 -19.44 2.10 -11.56
C ASN A 16 -18.27 3.08 -11.74
N LEU A 17 -17.03 2.62 -11.78
CA LEU A 17 -15.89 3.50 -12.02
C LEU A 17 -15.93 4.10 -13.41
N VAL A 18 -15.76 5.41 -13.50
CA VAL A 18 -15.62 6.12 -14.78
C VAL A 18 -14.16 5.98 -15.24
N ILE A 19 -13.97 5.15 -16.25
CA ILE A 19 -12.65 4.87 -16.83
C ILE A 19 -12.55 5.64 -18.15
N GLY A 20 -11.52 6.47 -18.30
CA GLY A 20 -11.44 7.33 -19.49
C GLY A 20 -10.21 8.23 -19.52
N ASP A 21 -10.29 9.28 -20.36
CA ASP A 21 -9.23 10.28 -20.51
C ASP A 21 -8.96 10.99 -19.17
N PRO A 22 -7.71 11.01 -18.68
CA PRO A 22 -7.33 11.72 -17.45
C PRO A 22 -7.57 13.24 -17.50
N ASN A 23 -7.72 13.82 -18.68
CA ASN A 23 -8.08 15.24 -18.82
C ASN A 23 -9.57 15.51 -18.61
N ASP A 24 -10.42 14.51 -18.62
CA ASP A 24 -11.83 14.64 -18.27
C ASP A 24 -11.99 14.64 -16.75
N PRO A 25 -12.53 15.71 -16.14
CA PRO A 25 -12.73 15.79 -14.69
C PRO A 25 -13.63 14.70 -14.09
N SER A 26 -14.43 14.02 -14.89
CA SER A 26 -15.28 12.92 -14.46
C SER A 26 -14.54 11.58 -14.38
N THR A 27 -13.37 11.47 -15.02
CA THR A 27 -12.57 10.25 -15.02
C THR A 27 -12.01 9.95 -13.63
N GLN A 28 -12.21 8.73 -13.18
CA GLN A 28 -11.71 8.23 -11.90
C GLN A 28 -10.51 7.30 -12.07
N LEU A 29 -10.41 6.63 -13.22
CA LEU A 29 -9.30 5.75 -13.56
C LEU A 29 -8.85 6.01 -15.00
N GLY A 30 -7.60 6.42 -15.15
CA GLY A 30 -6.93 6.59 -16.44
C GLY A 30 -6.31 5.28 -16.96
N PRO A 31 -5.55 5.35 -18.08
CA PRO A 31 -4.87 4.18 -18.63
C PRO A 31 -3.66 3.79 -17.79
N LEU A 32 -3.20 2.55 -17.96
CA LEU A 32 -1.87 2.16 -17.51
C LEU A 32 -0.80 2.95 -18.26
N ILE A 33 0.34 3.16 -17.61
CA ILE A 33 1.39 4.07 -18.14
C ILE A 33 2.05 3.57 -19.42
N SER A 34 2.02 2.25 -19.68
CA SER A 34 2.72 1.65 -20.83
C SER A 34 2.17 0.28 -21.19
N GLU A 35 2.55 -0.20 -22.39
CA GLU A 35 2.31 -1.57 -22.80
C GLU A 35 2.96 -2.59 -21.84
N ASN A 36 4.14 -2.27 -21.31
CA ASN A 36 4.81 -3.15 -20.36
C ASN A 36 3.99 -3.32 -19.07
N SER A 37 3.48 -2.23 -18.52
CA SER A 37 2.61 -2.28 -17.32
C SER A 37 1.33 -3.08 -17.58
N TYR A 38 0.77 -2.99 -18.81
CA TYR A 38 -0.35 -3.83 -19.20
C TYR A 38 0.04 -5.31 -19.25
N LYS A 39 1.18 -5.65 -19.85
CA LYS A 39 1.67 -7.04 -19.91
C LYS A 39 1.96 -7.60 -18.51
N GLU A 40 2.56 -6.81 -17.64
CA GLU A 40 2.81 -7.18 -16.24
C GLU A 40 1.50 -7.44 -15.50
N MET A 41 0.49 -6.59 -15.65
CA MET A 41 -0.83 -6.81 -15.08
C MET A 41 -1.44 -8.13 -15.56
N GLN A 42 -1.43 -8.39 -16.87
CA GLN A 42 -2.00 -9.62 -17.43
C GLN A 42 -1.24 -10.87 -16.98
N ALA A 43 0.10 -10.79 -16.88
CA ALA A 43 0.92 -11.87 -16.36
C ALA A 43 0.59 -12.15 -14.88
N SER A 44 0.50 -11.13 -14.05
CA SER A 44 0.13 -11.25 -12.64
C SER A 44 -1.27 -11.89 -12.47
N LEU A 45 -2.26 -11.46 -13.26
CA LEU A 45 -3.59 -12.04 -13.24
C LEU A 45 -3.60 -13.51 -13.72
N SER A 46 -2.80 -13.83 -14.75
CA SER A 46 -2.68 -15.23 -15.24
C SER A 46 -2.07 -16.13 -14.18
N ASN A 47 -0.97 -15.71 -13.57
CA ASN A 47 -0.31 -16.47 -12.50
C ASN A 47 -1.23 -16.66 -11.30
N ALA A 48 -1.92 -15.58 -10.86
CA ALA A 48 -2.89 -15.67 -9.78
C ALA A 48 -4.01 -16.69 -10.10
N LYS A 49 -4.51 -16.71 -11.34
CA LYS A 49 -5.51 -17.69 -11.79
C LYS A 49 -4.95 -19.10 -11.76
N ASP A 50 -3.72 -19.31 -12.23
CA ASP A 50 -3.06 -20.62 -12.22
C ASP A 50 -2.80 -21.11 -10.79
N ALA A 51 -2.58 -20.17 -9.86
CA ALA A 51 -2.52 -20.44 -8.42
C ALA A 51 -3.89 -20.65 -7.74
N GLY A 52 -4.99 -20.60 -8.49
CA GLY A 52 -6.34 -20.91 -8.01
C GLY A 52 -7.18 -19.70 -7.61
N ALA A 53 -6.74 -18.47 -7.87
CA ALA A 53 -7.53 -17.27 -7.59
C ALA A 53 -8.78 -17.19 -8.49
N LEU A 54 -9.90 -16.78 -7.91
CA LEU A 54 -11.07 -16.33 -8.66
C LEU A 54 -10.86 -14.86 -9.05
N ILE A 55 -10.85 -14.59 -10.37
CA ILE A 55 -10.63 -13.27 -10.92
C ILE A 55 -11.92 -12.67 -11.46
N ILE A 56 -12.18 -11.41 -11.13
CA ILE A 56 -13.31 -10.61 -11.62
C ILE A 56 -12.75 -9.31 -12.16
N GLY A 57 -13.04 -8.98 -13.43
CA GLY A 57 -12.46 -7.80 -14.10
C GLY A 57 -11.05 -8.06 -14.65
N GLY A 58 -10.30 -7.00 -14.89
CA GLY A 58 -8.93 -7.06 -15.41
C GLY A 58 -8.83 -7.07 -16.94
N GLU A 59 -9.96 -7.12 -17.64
CA GLU A 59 -9.98 -7.08 -19.09
C GLU A 59 -9.60 -5.70 -19.65
N ARG A 60 -9.01 -5.71 -20.84
CA ARG A 60 -8.74 -4.49 -21.61
C ARG A 60 -10.04 -3.85 -22.07
N LEU A 61 -10.07 -2.54 -22.02
CA LEU A 61 -11.17 -1.73 -22.55
C LEU A 61 -10.73 -1.05 -23.85
N ASP A 62 -11.61 -1.08 -24.82
CA ASP A 62 -11.47 -0.34 -26.08
C ASP A 62 -12.13 1.04 -25.89
N ILE A 63 -11.31 2.04 -25.59
CA ILE A 63 -11.74 3.43 -25.37
C ILE A 63 -11.11 4.28 -26.46
N GLU A 64 -11.91 5.09 -27.15
CA GLU A 64 -11.43 6.05 -28.15
C GLU A 64 -10.59 7.15 -27.44
N SER A 65 -9.28 6.93 -27.37
CA SER A 65 -8.32 7.78 -26.67
C SER A 65 -6.93 7.59 -27.28
N PRO A 66 -6.00 8.53 -27.07
CA PRO A 66 -4.61 8.38 -27.50
C PRO A 66 -3.85 7.19 -26.87
N SER A 67 -4.35 6.64 -25.77
CA SER A 67 -3.77 5.46 -25.11
C SER A 67 -4.59 4.20 -25.36
N ASP A 68 -3.91 3.07 -25.52
CA ASP A 68 -4.51 1.75 -25.72
C ASP A 68 -4.57 0.91 -24.44
N PHE A 69 -4.09 1.43 -23.30
CA PHE A 69 -3.86 0.63 -22.10
C PHE A 69 -4.90 0.83 -21.00
N TYR A 70 -6.15 1.02 -21.40
CA TYR A 70 -7.28 1.06 -20.48
C TYR A 70 -7.68 -0.36 -20.07
N VAL A 71 -7.87 -0.54 -18.77
CA VAL A 71 -8.28 -1.83 -18.18
C VAL A 71 -9.36 -1.62 -17.14
N LYS A 72 -10.23 -2.61 -16.97
CA LYS A 72 -11.06 -2.68 -15.78
C LYS A 72 -10.20 -3.06 -14.58
N PRO A 73 -10.46 -2.50 -13.39
CA PRO A 73 -9.87 -3.01 -12.16
C PRO A 73 -10.21 -4.49 -11.95
N ALA A 74 -9.27 -5.23 -11.37
CA ALA A 74 -9.44 -6.64 -11.08
C ALA A 74 -9.60 -6.89 -9.58
N ILE A 75 -10.52 -7.78 -9.22
CA ILE A 75 -10.64 -8.38 -7.89
C ILE A 75 -10.15 -9.82 -7.98
N CYS A 76 -9.11 -10.16 -7.21
CA CYS A 76 -8.56 -11.50 -7.10
C CYS A 76 -8.90 -12.07 -5.73
N ILE A 77 -9.78 -13.07 -5.68
CA ILE A 77 -10.17 -13.74 -4.43
C ILE A 77 -9.35 -15.02 -4.30
N VAL A 78 -8.65 -15.16 -3.19
CA VAL A 78 -7.77 -16.29 -2.92
C VAL A 78 -8.14 -16.99 -1.61
N ASP A 79 -7.98 -18.32 -1.61
CA ASP A 79 -8.15 -19.13 -0.39
C ASP A 79 -6.83 -19.21 0.40
N GLU A 80 -5.68 -19.24 -0.30
CA GLU A 80 -4.36 -19.24 0.30
C GLU A 80 -3.53 -18.05 -0.18
N ILE A 81 -2.50 -17.66 0.58
CA ILE A 81 -1.54 -16.64 0.14
C ILE A 81 -0.78 -17.16 -1.07
N ILE A 82 -0.73 -16.36 -2.11
CA ILE A 82 0.01 -16.64 -3.34
C ILE A 82 1.15 -15.61 -3.50
N GLU A 83 2.17 -15.95 -4.25
CA GLU A 83 3.35 -15.08 -4.41
C GLU A 83 3.01 -13.74 -5.08
N GLU A 84 2.03 -13.70 -5.98
CA GLU A 84 1.57 -12.47 -6.63
C GLU A 84 1.02 -11.43 -5.64
N MET A 85 0.57 -11.85 -4.45
CA MET A 85 0.15 -10.92 -3.39
C MET A 85 1.34 -10.24 -2.71
N LYS A 86 2.53 -10.81 -2.82
CA LYS A 86 3.76 -10.29 -2.19
C LYS A 86 4.58 -9.42 -3.13
N GLU A 87 4.26 -9.47 -4.43
CA GLU A 87 4.94 -8.69 -5.47
C GLU A 87 4.11 -7.45 -5.81
N GLU A 88 4.77 -6.31 -5.96
CA GLU A 88 4.09 -5.08 -6.35
C GLU A 88 3.82 -5.05 -7.85
N THR A 89 2.54 -5.05 -8.23
CA THR A 89 2.10 -4.83 -9.62
C THR A 89 1.51 -3.43 -9.71
N PHE A 90 2.15 -2.54 -10.49
CA PHE A 90 1.64 -1.18 -10.72
C PHE A 90 0.43 -1.18 -11.64
N ALA A 91 -0.67 -1.75 -11.18
CA ALA A 91 -1.92 -1.90 -11.90
C ALA A 91 -3.09 -2.00 -10.91
N PRO A 92 -4.33 -1.74 -11.34
CA PRO A 92 -5.50 -1.78 -10.48
C PRO A 92 -5.94 -3.22 -10.17
N ILE A 93 -5.18 -3.93 -9.37
CA ILE A 93 -5.49 -5.29 -8.87
C ILE A 93 -5.71 -5.23 -7.36
N LEU A 94 -6.82 -5.79 -6.90
CA LEU A 94 -7.14 -5.94 -5.48
C LEU A 94 -7.20 -7.42 -5.12
N TYR A 95 -6.27 -7.88 -4.30
CA TYR A 95 -6.30 -9.23 -3.74
C TYR A 95 -7.14 -9.26 -2.46
N ILE A 96 -7.97 -10.29 -2.32
CA ILE A 96 -8.86 -10.47 -1.17
C ILE A 96 -8.73 -11.89 -0.63
N LYS A 97 -8.43 -11.98 0.67
CA LYS A 97 -8.35 -13.24 1.41
C LYS A 97 -9.15 -13.18 2.69
N LYS A 98 -9.85 -14.27 3.00
CA LYS A 98 -10.47 -14.46 4.31
C LYS A 98 -9.42 -14.76 5.36
N TYR A 99 -9.66 -14.29 6.58
CA TYR A 99 -8.91 -14.68 7.77
C TYR A 99 -9.86 -15.03 8.92
N LYS A 100 -9.35 -15.73 9.93
CA LYS A 100 -10.13 -16.16 11.10
C LYS A 100 -9.87 -15.33 12.33
N THR A 101 -8.64 -14.87 12.52
CA THR A 101 -8.21 -14.08 13.67
C THR A 101 -7.43 -12.86 13.22
N LEU A 102 -7.47 -11.80 14.02
CA LEU A 102 -6.68 -10.59 13.74
C LEU A 102 -5.17 -10.89 13.67
N GLY A 103 -4.66 -11.76 14.55
CA GLY A 103 -3.27 -12.16 14.51
C GLY A 103 -2.86 -12.85 13.21
N GLU A 104 -3.74 -13.69 12.64
CA GLU A 104 -3.53 -14.29 11.32
C GLU A 104 -3.46 -13.21 10.23
N ALA A 105 -4.38 -12.25 10.25
CA ALA A 105 -4.40 -11.15 9.28
C ALA A 105 -3.13 -10.28 9.36
N ILE A 106 -2.68 -9.96 10.57
CA ILE A 106 -1.45 -9.20 10.81
C ILE A 106 -0.23 -9.98 10.33
N ASN A 107 -0.18 -11.29 10.56
CA ASN A 107 0.91 -12.13 10.05
C ASN A 107 0.97 -12.10 8.52
N TYR A 108 -0.16 -12.25 7.84
CA TYR A 108 -0.20 -12.15 6.37
C TYR A 108 0.23 -10.77 5.87
N GLN A 109 -0.26 -9.70 6.51
CA GLN A 109 0.12 -8.34 6.17
C GLN A 109 1.61 -8.08 6.32
N ASN A 110 2.22 -8.61 7.38
CA ASN A 110 3.63 -8.39 7.69
C ASN A 110 4.59 -9.32 6.92
N ASP A 111 4.08 -10.41 6.30
CA ASP A 111 4.88 -11.38 5.54
C ASP A 111 5.12 -10.91 4.09
N VAL A 112 5.53 -9.66 3.93
CA VAL A 112 5.94 -9.05 2.67
C VAL A 112 7.17 -8.17 2.90
N ASN A 113 7.92 -7.89 1.83
CA ASN A 113 9.12 -7.06 1.92
C ASN A 113 8.81 -5.55 2.03
N GLN A 114 7.61 -5.13 1.71
CA GLN A 114 7.17 -3.74 1.77
C GLN A 114 6.51 -3.43 3.12
N GLY A 115 6.56 -2.18 3.56
CA GLY A 115 5.97 -1.71 4.80
C GLY A 115 5.61 -0.23 4.75
N LEU A 116 4.98 0.24 3.66
CA LEU A 116 4.66 1.66 3.52
C LEU A 116 3.42 2.03 4.32
N SER A 117 2.27 1.41 4.01
CA SER A 117 0.98 1.83 4.56
C SER A 117 0.04 0.65 4.78
N SER A 118 -0.71 0.71 5.86
CA SER A 118 -1.70 -0.29 6.25
C SER A 118 -2.92 0.35 6.91
N ALA A 119 -4.03 -0.37 6.95
CA ALA A 119 -5.24 0.09 7.63
C ALA A 119 -6.02 -1.08 8.24
N ILE A 120 -6.65 -0.80 9.38
CA ILE A 120 -7.66 -1.67 9.98
C ILE A 120 -9.00 -0.92 10.06
N PHE A 121 -10.09 -1.64 9.81
CA PHE A 121 -11.46 -1.14 9.99
C PHE A 121 -12.13 -1.97 11.08
N THR A 122 -12.28 -1.38 12.25
CA THR A 122 -12.84 -2.05 13.43
C THR A 122 -13.56 -1.08 14.35
N ASN A 123 -14.52 -1.58 15.14
CA ASN A 123 -15.15 -0.86 16.23
C ASN A 123 -14.63 -1.34 17.61
N ASP A 124 -13.71 -2.33 17.63
CA ASP A 124 -13.10 -2.82 18.87
C ASP A 124 -11.81 -2.05 19.15
N ILE A 125 -11.78 -1.33 20.27
CA ILE A 125 -10.60 -0.57 20.70
C ILE A 125 -9.39 -1.46 20.94
N ARG A 126 -9.56 -2.71 21.37
CA ARG A 126 -8.46 -3.63 21.61
C ARG A 126 -7.81 -4.09 20.33
N GLU A 127 -8.61 -4.30 19.28
CA GLU A 127 -8.07 -4.62 17.94
C GLU A 127 -7.29 -3.44 17.37
N SER A 128 -7.80 -2.22 17.52
CA SER A 128 -7.10 -1.03 17.04
C SER A 128 -5.79 -0.79 17.80
N GLU A 129 -5.78 -0.91 19.13
CA GLU A 129 -4.58 -0.78 19.95
C GLU A 129 -3.55 -1.87 19.64
N PHE A 130 -3.99 -3.12 19.44
CA PHE A 130 -3.10 -4.19 19.04
C PHE A 130 -2.49 -3.95 17.65
N PHE A 131 -3.30 -3.52 16.68
CA PHE A 131 -2.85 -3.19 15.33
C PHE A 131 -1.78 -2.07 15.31
N LEU A 132 -1.92 -1.08 16.18
CA LEU A 132 -0.98 0.05 16.31
C LEU A 132 0.21 -0.25 17.22
N SER A 133 0.24 -1.38 17.91
CA SER A 133 1.34 -1.76 18.81
C SER A 133 2.56 -2.28 18.04
N ALA A 134 3.66 -2.48 18.76
CA ALA A 134 4.88 -3.09 18.22
C ALA A 134 4.70 -4.55 17.75
N GLU A 135 3.63 -5.23 18.16
CA GLU A 135 3.25 -6.58 17.72
C GLU A 135 2.23 -6.55 16.56
N GLY A 136 1.80 -5.36 16.16
CA GLY A 136 0.79 -5.13 15.14
C GLY A 136 1.37 -4.92 13.75
N SER A 137 0.94 -3.85 13.10
CA SER A 137 1.34 -3.53 11.73
C SER A 137 2.79 -3.08 11.62
N ASP A 138 3.57 -3.75 10.80
CA ASP A 138 4.96 -3.39 10.46
C ASP A 138 5.00 -2.46 9.23
N CYS A 139 4.34 -1.32 9.35
CA CYS A 139 4.27 -0.28 8.32
C CYS A 139 4.60 1.08 8.91
N GLY A 140 5.16 1.96 8.08
CA GLY A 140 5.43 3.34 8.47
C GLY A 140 4.17 4.17 8.69
N ILE A 141 3.06 3.79 8.04
CA ILE A 141 1.74 4.39 8.21
C ILE A 141 0.76 3.27 8.60
N ALA A 142 0.16 3.38 9.78
CA ALA A 142 -0.85 2.46 10.26
C ALA A 142 -2.12 3.25 10.62
N ASN A 143 -3.19 3.02 9.88
CA ASN A 143 -4.43 3.78 10.00
C ASN A 143 -5.55 2.93 10.62
N VAL A 144 -6.45 3.59 11.35
CA VAL A 144 -7.65 2.96 11.91
C VAL A 144 -8.88 3.67 11.34
N ASN A 145 -9.77 2.92 10.71
CA ASN A 145 -11.01 3.40 10.11
C ASN A 145 -10.84 4.48 9.04
N ILE A 146 -9.69 4.51 8.41
CA ILE A 146 -9.36 5.33 7.23
C ILE A 146 -8.50 4.49 6.29
N GLY A 147 -8.59 4.73 4.97
CA GLY A 147 -7.83 3.99 3.97
C GLY A 147 -6.33 4.27 4.01
N THR A 148 -5.57 3.48 3.27
CA THR A 148 -4.11 3.57 3.17
C THR A 148 -3.62 4.72 2.29
N SER A 149 -4.48 5.30 1.46
CA SER A 149 -4.15 6.44 0.59
C SER A 149 -4.26 7.75 1.37
N GLY A 150 -3.27 8.58 1.22
CA GLY A 150 -3.25 9.90 1.83
C GLY A 150 -2.47 9.94 3.13
N ALA A 151 -1.46 10.78 3.12
CA ALA A 151 -0.72 11.17 4.30
C ALA A 151 -1.02 12.65 4.59
N GLU A 152 -1.36 12.94 5.83
CA GLU A 152 -1.42 14.32 6.31
C GLU A 152 -0.02 14.90 6.36
N ILE A 153 0.15 16.14 5.88
CA ILE A 153 1.45 16.80 5.86
C ILE A 153 2.05 17.01 7.26
N GLY A 154 1.20 17.04 8.29
CA GLY A 154 1.60 17.06 9.69
C GLY A 154 2.11 15.72 10.22
N GLY A 155 1.82 14.63 9.54
CA GLY A 155 2.26 13.28 9.84
C GLY A 155 3.56 12.92 9.13
N ALA A 156 4.39 12.11 9.77
CA ALA A 156 5.61 11.61 9.16
C ALA A 156 5.28 10.57 8.09
N PHE A 157 5.64 10.85 6.83
CA PHE A 157 5.43 9.93 5.72
C PHE A 157 6.69 9.12 5.44
N GLY A 158 6.54 7.82 5.30
CA GLY A 158 7.62 6.90 4.95
C GLY A 158 7.29 5.48 5.38
N GLY A 159 8.08 4.52 4.95
CA GLY A 159 7.86 3.10 5.15
C GLY A 159 8.90 2.44 6.04
N GLU A 160 8.65 1.18 6.28
CA GLU A 160 9.56 0.23 6.91
C GLU A 160 10.03 -0.81 5.87
N LYS A 161 10.94 -1.66 6.22
CA LYS A 161 11.50 -2.72 5.38
C LYS A 161 12.04 -2.17 4.06
N ASP A 162 11.73 -2.77 2.92
CA ASP A 162 12.24 -2.36 1.59
C ASP A 162 11.67 -0.99 1.14
N THR A 163 10.60 -0.50 1.76
CA THR A 163 10.09 0.85 1.52
C THR A 163 10.88 1.94 2.24
N GLY A 164 11.94 1.57 2.95
CA GLY A 164 12.90 2.46 3.59
C GLY A 164 12.51 2.87 5.01
N GLY A 165 13.49 3.33 5.78
CA GLY A 165 13.33 3.74 7.18
C GLY A 165 13.34 5.26 7.40
N GLY A 166 13.34 6.07 6.35
CA GLY A 166 13.26 7.53 6.42
C GLY A 166 11.83 8.01 6.63
N ARG A 167 11.70 9.27 7.02
CA ARG A 167 10.40 9.94 7.09
C ARG A 167 10.48 11.32 6.46
N GLU A 168 9.48 11.62 5.62
CA GLU A 168 9.22 12.94 5.06
C GLU A 168 8.08 13.59 5.84
N SER A 169 7.94 14.92 5.74
CA SER A 169 6.91 15.66 6.44
C SER A 169 6.91 15.43 7.97
N GLY A 170 5.89 15.91 8.64
CA GLY A 170 5.89 15.89 10.11
C GLY A 170 6.79 16.95 10.74
N SER A 171 6.67 17.08 12.05
CA SER A 171 7.25 18.18 12.82
C SER A 171 8.79 18.18 12.86
N ASP A 172 9.44 17.07 12.62
CA ASP A 172 10.88 16.90 12.75
C ASP A 172 11.60 16.48 11.44
N ALA A 173 10.88 16.40 10.33
CA ALA A 173 11.42 16.03 9.02
C ALA A 173 12.61 16.92 8.60
N TRP A 174 12.61 18.21 8.98
CA TRP A 174 13.70 19.13 8.72
C TRP A 174 15.06 18.64 9.25
N LYS A 175 15.09 17.82 10.30
CA LYS A 175 16.32 17.26 10.86
C LYS A 175 17.04 16.32 9.88
N ALA A 176 16.32 15.68 8.98
CA ALA A 176 16.88 14.80 7.96
C ALA A 176 17.71 15.58 6.92
N TYR A 177 17.45 16.86 6.74
CA TYR A 177 18.17 17.76 5.85
C TYR A 177 19.36 18.44 6.52
N MET A 178 19.62 18.17 7.81
CA MET A 178 20.66 18.79 8.61
C MET A 178 21.80 17.82 8.86
N ARG A 179 23.04 18.33 8.78
CA ARG A 179 24.21 17.57 9.20
C ARG A 179 24.36 17.67 10.72
N ARG A 180 24.41 16.52 11.37
CA ARG A 180 24.78 16.46 12.78
C ARG A 180 26.29 16.57 12.92
N VAL A 181 26.75 17.44 13.83
CA VAL A 181 28.16 17.61 14.18
C VAL A 181 28.27 17.79 15.70
N THR A 182 29.23 17.13 16.31
CA THR A 182 29.66 17.43 17.66
C THR A 182 30.85 18.39 17.59
N ALA A 183 30.74 19.54 18.20
CA ALA A 183 31.80 20.52 18.28
C ALA A 183 32.15 20.77 19.75
N THR A 184 33.42 20.58 20.09
CA THR A 184 33.94 20.89 21.42
C THR A 184 35.01 21.96 21.27
N VAL A 185 34.88 23.03 22.04
CA VAL A 185 35.86 24.12 22.04
C VAL A 185 36.53 24.18 23.41
N ASN A 186 37.84 24.02 23.43
CA ASN A 186 38.65 24.23 24.63
C ASN A 186 39.07 25.70 24.70
N PHE A 187 38.66 26.39 25.72
CA PHE A 187 39.05 27.78 25.99
C PHE A 187 40.25 27.87 26.92
N GLY A 188 40.74 26.74 27.45
CA GLY A 188 41.93 26.70 28.29
C GLY A 188 43.22 26.58 27.47
N SER A 189 44.35 26.87 28.13
CA SER A 189 45.68 26.69 27.57
C SER A 189 46.26 25.31 27.78
N ASP A 190 45.58 24.48 28.58
CA ASP A 190 46.03 23.13 28.91
C ASP A 190 45.60 22.12 27.84
N LEU A 191 46.48 21.18 27.54
CA LEU A 191 46.18 20.07 26.66
C LEU A 191 45.70 18.90 27.52
N PRO A 192 44.38 18.63 27.58
CA PRO A 192 43.89 17.48 28.34
C PRO A 192 44.38 16.18 27.71
N LEU A 193 44.92 15.28 28.52
CA LEU A 193 45.21 13.93 28.06
C LEU A 193 43.93 13.20 27.78
N ALA A 194 43.91 12.45 26.67
CA ALA A 194 42.78 11.54 26.36
C ALA A 194 42.61 10.52 27.50
N GLN A 195 41.41 10.46 28.07
CA GLN A 195 41.01 9.46 29.06
C GLN A 195 40.32 8.30 28.39
#